data_57273de54d356e5c73d1bd6ad7019908
#
_entry.id   57273de54d356e5c73d1bd6ad7019908
#
_cell.length_a   1.000
_cell.length_b   1.000
_cell.length_c   1.000
_cell.angle_alpha   90.00
_cell.angle_beta   90.00
_cell.angle_gamma   90.00
#
_symmetry.space_group_name_H-M   'P 1'
#
loop_
_entity.id
_entity.type
_entity.pdbx_description
1 polymer ?
#
loop_
_entity_poly.entity_id
_entity_poly.type
_entity_poly.pdbx_seq_one_letter_code
_entity_poly.pdbx_strand_id
1 'polypeptide(L)'
;MLFSGQTDVVDGKFSFVFMVPKDIRYNYGNGRIVYYAHDPETREEAVGHYEDLVIGGSSSLIAKDSTGPDLHIYLNSPAFQSGDETYEFPHFYADIYDENGINTVGTGIGHDLLLVVDSDPKQTYVLNNYFNAKNNSYQAGQVSYKMAEQTSYIDVFEDVAEYLYMQYPKTMTQLKPEYLQRLFALI
;
A
#
# COMPACT_ATOMS: atom_id res chain seq x y z
N MET A 1 -1.25 -13.80 -3.06
CA MET A 1 0.18 -13.40 -3.10
C MET A 1 0.50 -12.80 -1.74
N LEU A 2 1.62 -13.13 -1.11
CA LEU A 2 1.97 -12.60 0.23
C LEU A 2 2.80 -11.32 0.14
N PHE A 3 3.61 -11.17 -0.87
CA PHE A 3 4.47 -10.02 -1.08
C PHE A 3 4.82 -9.88 -2.55
N SER A 4 4.98 -8.66 -3.01
CA SER A 4 5.57 -8.28 -4.29
C SER A 4 6.46 -7.07 -4.06
N GLY A 5 7.70 -7.14 -4.53
CA GLY A 5 8.67 -6.06 -4.33
C GLY A 5 9.80 -6.13 -5.35
N GLN A 6 10.68 -5.15 -5.27
CA GLN A 6 11.82 -4.99 -6.16
C GLN A 6 13.11 -4.86 -5.34
N THR A 7 14.21 -5.36 -5.88
CA THR A 7 15.54 -5.27 -5.28
C THR A 7 16.59 -5.19 -6.38
N ASP A 8 17.70 -4.54 -6.07
CA ASP A 8 18.81 -4.45 -7.01
C ASP A 8 19.60 -5.77 -7.07
N VAL A 9 20.11 -6.10 -8.25
CA VAL A 9 21.06 -7.19 -8.46
C VAL A 9 22.44 -6.59 -8.63
N VAL A 10 23.37 -6.93 -7.74
CA VAL A 10 24.75 -6.45 -7.77
C VAL A 10 25.68 -7.65 -7.84
N ASP A 11 26.54 -7.73 -8.85
CA ASP A 11 27.46 -8.85 -9.08
C ASP A 11 26.74 -10.22 -9.08
N GLY A 12 25.55 -10.28 -9.70
CA GLY A 12 24.73 -11.50 -9.78
C GLY A 12 24.08 -11.93 -8.46
N LYS A 13 24.10 -11.08 -7.44
CA LYS A 13 23.52 -11.34 -6.11
C LYS A 13 22.45 -10.33 -5.79
N PHE A 14 21.40 -10.79 -5.12
CA PHE A 14 20.36 -9.94 -4.56
C PHE A 14 19.91 -10.47 -3.20
N SER A 15 19.32 -9.58 -2.42
CA SER A 15 18.68 -9.92 -1.15
C SER A 15 17.43 -9.10 -0.97
N PHE A 16 16.44 -9.63 -0.29
CA PHE A 16 15.23 -8.92 0.07
C PHE A 16 14.71 -9.40 1.41
N VAL A 17 13.97 -8.54 2.07
CA VAL A 17 13.27 -8.83 3.33
C VAL A 17 11.82 -8.44 3.13
N PHE A 18 10.90 -9.24 3.65
CA PHE A 18 9.50 -8.90 3.70
C PHE A 18 8.86 -9.39 4.99
N MET A 19 7.78 -8.76 5.40
CA MET A 19 6.99 -9.17 6.54
C MET A 19 5.88 -10.11 6.09
N VAL A 20 5.75 -11.24 6.76
CA VAL A 20 4.62 -12.15 6.56
C VAL A 20 3.44 -11.62 7.40
N PRO A 21 2.31 -11.23 6.77
CA PRO A 21 1.16 -10.70 7.51
C PRO A 21 0.56 -11.71 8.47
N LYS A 22 -0.07 -11.24 9.54
CA LYS A 22 -0.74 -12.08 10.55
C LYS A 22 -1.98 -12.80 10.00
N ASP A 23 -2.55 -12.30 8.92
CA ASP A 23 -3.83 -12.75 8.36
C ASP A 23 -3.72 -13.95 7.43
N ILE A 24 -2.52 -14.51 7.30
CA ILE A 24 -2.35 -15.76 6.57
C ILE A 24 -2.92 -16.93 7.40
N ARG A 25 -3.27 -18.01 6.69
CA ARG A 25 -3.67 -19.25 7.35
C ARG A 25 -2.54 -19.76 8.24
N TYR A 26 -2.87 -20.07 9.50
CA TYR A 26 -1.88 -20.59 10.47
C TYR A 26 -1.35 -21.99 10.13
N ASN A 27 -2.00 -22.69 9.22
CA ASN A 27 -1.55 -24.01 8.78
C ASN A 27 -0.27 -23.86 7.96
N TYR A 28 0.69 -24.74 8.23
CA TYR A 28 1.92 -24.81 7.45
C TYR A 28 1.60 -25.18 6.00
N GLY A 29 2.19 -24.48 5.07
CA GLY A 29 2.05 -24.69 3.64
C GLY A 29 3.33 -24.38 2.88
N ASN A 30 3.52 -25.04 1.76
CA ASN A 30 4.64 -24.76 0.89
C ASN A 30 4.45 -23.39 0.25
N GLY A 31 5.49 -22.58 0.32
CA GLY A 31 5.57 -21.30 -0.36
C GLY A 31 6.26 -21.42 -1.71
N ARG A 32 6.10 -20.39 -2.53
CA ARG A 32 6.83 -20.25 -3.79
C ARG A 32 7.24 -18.80 -3.97
N ILE A 33 8.50 -18.59 -4.28
CA ILE A 33 9.04 -17.29 -4.68
C ILE A 33 9.38 -17.38 -6.16
N VAL A 34 8.95 -16.37 -6.92
CA VAL A 34 9.27 -16.23 -8.35
C VAL A 34 10.11 -14.99 -8.51
N TYR A 35 11.19 -15.11 -9.25
CA TYR A 35 12.12 -14.04 -9.54
C TYR A 35 12.08 -13.70 -11.02
N TYR A 36 12.13 -12.42 -11.29
CA TYR A 36 12.38 -11.87 -12.62
C TYR A 36 13.43 -10.77 -12.49
N ALA A 37 14.48 -10.83 -13.26
CA ALA A 37 15.50 -9.81 -13.33
C ALA A 37 15.71 -9.38 -14.79
N HIS A 38 16.02 -8.12 -15.00
CA HIS A 38 16.40 -7.60 -16.30
C HIS A 38 17.52 -6.58 -16.14
N ASP A 39 18.38 -6.51 -17.12
CA ASP A 39 19.39 -5.47 -17.28
C ASP A 39 18.91 -4.48 -18.33
N PRO A 40 18.66 -3.19 -17.95
CA PRO A 40 18.17 -2.19 -18.88
C PRO A 40 19.21 -1.80 -19.95
N GLU A 41 20.51 -2.03 -19.72
CA GLU A 41 21.58 -1.70 -20.65
C GLU A 41 21.80 -2.82 -21.69
N THR A 42 21.98 -4.04 -21.22
CA THR A 42 22.21 -5.20 -22.09
C THR A 42 20.94 -5.82 -22.64
N ARG A 43 19.78 -5.54 -22.00
CA ARG A 43 18.47 -6.16 -22.25
C ARG A 43 18.44 -7.65 -21.98
N GLU A 44 19.37 -8.14 -21.20
CA GLU A 44 19.34 -9.53 -20.73
C GLU A 44 18.28 -9.70 -19.66
N GLU A 45 17.64 -10.87 -19.68
CA GLU A 45 16.57 -11.22 -18.73
C GLU A 45 16.86 -12.56 -18.07
N ALA A 46 16.46 -12.70 -16.82
CA ALA A 46 16.55 -13.95 -16.08
C ALA A 46 15.26 -14.20 -15.29
N VAL A 47 14.82 -15.44 -15.30
CA VAL A 47 13.64 -15.90 -14.55
C VAL A 47 14.04 -17.09 -13.69
N GLY A 48 13.53 -17.13 -12.48
CA GLY A 48 13.76 -18.24 -11.57
C GLY A 48 12.65 -18.41 -10.55
N HIS A 49 12.70 -19.49 -9.80
CA HIS A 49 11.80 -19.70 -8.67
C HIS A 49 12.49 -20.51 -7.57
N TYR A 50 11.94 -20.42 -6.37
CA TYR A 50 12.34 -21.19 -5.19
C TYR A 50 11.10 -21.70 -4.47
N GLU A 51 11.04 -23.01 -4.17
CA GLU A 51 9.88 -23.68 -3.57
C GLU A 51 10.20 -24.42 -2.26
N ASP A 52 11.48 -24.49 -1.87
CA ASP A 52 11.91 -25.19 -0.65
C ASP A 52 11.73 -24.29 0.59
N LEU A 53 10.54 -23.69 0.72
CA LEU A 53 10.19 -22.93 1.90
C LEU A 53 8.80 -23.34 2.41
N VAL A 54 8.65 -23.27 3.74
CA VAL A 54 7.37 -23.51 4.42
C VAL A 54 6.97 -22.25 5.15
N ILE A 55 5.74 -21.82 4.94
CA ILE A 55 5.15 -20.64 5.58
C ILE A 55 3.97 -21.12 6.43
N GLY A 56 3.89 -20.63 7.66
CA GLY A 56 2.79 -20.97 8.57
C GLY A 56 3.18 -20.79 10.03
N GLY A 57 2.24 -21.12 10.91
CA GLY A 57 2.40 -20.93 12.35
C GLY A 57 2.20 -19.47 12.78
N SER A 58 2.55 -19.19 14.03
CA SER A 58 2.49 -17.85 14.61
C SER A 58 3.80 -17.53 15.35
N SER A 59 4.24 -16.27 15.28
CA SER A 59 5.37 -15.81 16.07
C SER A 59 4.93 -15.43 17.49
N SER A 60 5.67 -15.86 18.49
CA SER A 60 5.50 -15.38 19.87
C SER A 60 6.12 -13.98 20.09
N LEU A 61 6.91 -13.49 19.15
CA LEU A 61 7.57 -12.18 19.19
C LEU A 61 6.73 -11.09 18.51
N ILE A 62 5.41 -11.15 18.63
CA ILE A 62 4.53 -10.16 18.03
C ILE A 62 4.68 -8.85 18.80
N ALA A 63 5.35 -7.88 18.20
CA ALA A 63 5.23 -6.49 18.64
C ALA A 63 3.76 -6.08 18.56
N LYS A 64 3.24 -5.44 19.61
CA LYS A 64 1.93 -4.79 19.54
C LYS A 64 2.11 -3.56 18.67
N ASP A 65 1.79 -3.71 17.41
CA ASP A 65 1.65 -2.58 16.53
C ASP A 65 0.30 -1.91 16.80
N SER A 66 0.35 -0.63 17.07
CA SER A 66 -0.82 0.23 17.33
C SER A 66 -0.72 1.54 16.57
N THR A 67 0.29 1.67 15.71
CA THR A 67 0.53 2.84 14.88
C THR A 67 0.07 2.49 13.46
N GLY A 68 -0.74 3.34 12.85
CA GLY A 68 -1.11 3.16 11.45
C GLY A 68 -0.01 3.70 10.53
N PRO A 69 -0.06 3.37 9.23
CA PRO A 69 0.91 3.87 8.26
C PRO A 69 0.85 5.38 8.09
N ASP A 70 2.00 5.98 7.80
CA ASP A 70 2.09 7.36 7.31
C ASP A 70 1.67 7.40 5.84
N LEU A 71 0.78 8.33 5.50
CA LEU A 71 0.23 8.51 4.17
C LEU A 71 0.50 9.92 3.64
N HIS A 72 0.98 10.02 2.42
CA HIS A 72 1.05 11.26 1.66
C HIS A 72 0.34 11.09 0.33
N ILE A 73 -0.78 11.78 0.16
CA ILE A 73 -1.71 11.61 -0.95
C ILE A 73 -1.74 12.85 -1.81
N TYR A 74 -1.79 12.64 -3.13
CA TYR A 74 -1.88 13.73 -4.09
C TYR A 74 -2.47 13.27 -5.42
N LEU A 75 -2.93 14.23 -6.22
CA LEU A 75 -3.38 14.01 -7.60
C LEU A 75 -2.35 14.57 -8.57
N ASN A 76 -2.08 13.84 -9.64
CA ASN A 76 -1.24 14.20 -10.79
C ASN A 76 0.21 14.60 -10.46
N SER A 77 0.46 15.30 -9.35
CA SER A 77 1.79 15.82 -8.98
C SER A 77 1.95 15.89 -7.48
N PRO A 78 3.17 15.63 -6.93
CA PRO A 78 3.45 15.82 -5.51
C PRO A 78 3.29 17.27 -5.01
N ALA A 79 3.25 18.22 -5.93
CA ALA A 79 2.98 19.64 -5.61
C ALA A 79 1.49 19.96 -5.47
N PHE A 80 0.59 19.01 -5.76
CA PHE A 80 -0.85 19.19 -5.63
C PHE A 80 -1.24 19.51 -4.18
N GLN A 81 -2.07 20.52 -4.01
CA GLN A 81 -2.57 20.96 -2.71
C GLN A 81 -4.09 20.90 -2.66
N SER A 82 -4.63 20.86 -1.44
CA SER A 82 -6.07 20.94 -1.22
C SER A 82 -6.64 22.23 -1.82
N GLY A 83 -7.67 22.08 -2.65
CA GLY A 83 -8.30 23.17 -3.39
C GLY A 83 -7.70 23.45 -4.77
N ASP A 84 -6.65 22.72 -5.18
CA ASP A 84 -6.14 22.82 -6.55
C ASP A 84 -7.13 22.18 -7.54
N GLU A 85 -7.16 22.72 -8.74
CA GLU A 85 -7.92 22.16 -9.85
C GLU A 85 -7.23 20.91 -10.41
N THR A 86 -8.02 19.92 -10.83
CA THR A 86 -7.52 18.71 -11.45
C THR A 86 -8.17 18.46 -12.82
N TYR A 87 -7.64 17.49 -13.53
CA TYR A 87 -8.20 17.06 -14.82
C TYR A 87 -9.39 16.11 -14.59
N GLU A 88 -10.22 15.96 -15.61
CA GLU A 88 -11.36 15.05 -15.70
C GLU A 88 -10.98 13.58 -15.41
N PHE A 89 -9.75 13.18 -15.73
CA PHE A 89 -9.17 11.85 -15.48
C PHE A 89 -7.89 12.00 -14.61
N PRO A 90 -8.04 12.27 -13.32
CA PRO A 90 -6.87 12.48 -12.47
C PRO A 90 -6.09 11.18 -12.24
N HIS A 91 -4.81 11.32 -12.01
CA HIS A 91 -3.96 10.23 -11.56
C HIS A 91 -3.78 10.35 -10.05
N PHE A 92 -4.28 9.38 -9.33
CA PHE A 92 -4.17 9.30 -7.88
C PHE A 92 -2.85 8.65 -7.48
N TYR A 93 -2.18 9.25 -6.51
CA TYR A 93 -0.98 8.73 -5.90
C TYR A 93 -1.12 8.72 -4.38
N ALA A 94 -0.58 7.68 -3.74
CA ALA A 94 -0.41 7.61 -2.30
C ALA A 94 0.97 7.03 -1.98
N ASP A 95 1.84 7.84 -1.38
CA ASP A 95 3.06 7.36 -0.76
C ASP A 95 2.73 6.82 0.62
N ILE A 96 3.09 5.58 0.90
CA ILE A 96 2.77 4.87 2.12
C ILE A 96 4.06 4.45 2.81
N TYR A 97 4.13 4.67 4.11
CA TYR A 97 5.22 4.18 4.94
C TYR A 97 4.67 3.61 6.26
N ASP A 98 5.17 2.43 6.64
CA ASP A 98 4.87 1.80 7.92
C ASP A 98 6.13 1.11 8.48
N GLU A 99 6.48 1.40 9.73
CA GLU A 99 7.69 0.85 10.37
C GLU A 99 7.67 -0.68 10.50
N ASN A 100 6.47 -1.27 10.57
CA ASN A 100 6.28 -2.71 10.70
C ASN A 100 6.04 -3.40 9.36
N GLY A 101 5.91 -2.62 8.28
CA GLY A 101 5.69 -3.09 6.92
C GLY A 101 4.25 -3.01 6.44
N ILE A 102 4.10 -2.77 5.15
CA ILE A 102 2.81 -2.57 4.51
C ILE A 102 2.19 -3.92 4.15
N ASN A 103 1.00 -4.18 4.68
CA ASN A 103 0.22 -5.36 4.32
C ASN A 103 -0.65 -5.08 3.08
N THR A 104 -0.29 -5.68 1.95
CA THR A 104 -1.06 -5.58 0.69
C THR A 104 -1.84 -6.84 0.37
N VAL A 105 -1.93 -7.77 1.32
CA VAL A 105 -2.62 -9.05 1.14
C VAL A 105 -4.11 -8.89 1.39
N GLY A 106 -4.88 -8.66 0.32
CA GLY A 106 -6.35 -8.53 0.37
C GLY A 106 -7.11 -9.84 0.61
N THR A 107 -6.59 -10.77 1.42
CA THR A 107 -7.26 -12.05 1.70
C THR A 107 -8.09 -12.05 2.99
N GLY A 108 -7.97 -11.01 3.80
CA GLY A 108 -8.73 -10.83 5.04
C GLY A 108 -9.81 -9.75 4.88
N ILE A 109 -10.87 -9.83 5.69
CA ILE A 109 -11.89 -8.77 5.77
C ILE A 109 -11.25 -7.53 6.39
N GLY A 110 -11.30 -6.38 5.68
CA GLY A 110 -10.77 -5.11 6.20
C GLY A 110 -9.26 -4.91 5.98
N HIS A 111 -8.63 -5.64 5.06
CA HIS A 111 -7.20 -5.52 4.73
C HIS A 111 -6.94 -5.09 3.29
N ASP A 112 -7.97 -4.56 2.62
CA ASP A 112 -7.80 -3.97 1.30
C ASP A 112 -7.31 -2.53 1.41
N LEU A 113 -6.43 -2.13 0.50
CA LEU A 113 -6.15 -0.73 0.24
C LEU A 113 -7.34 -0.16 -0.54
N LEU A 114 -8.13 0.68 0.10
CA LEU A 114 -9.34 1.26 -0.49
C LEU A 114 -9.16 2.76 -0.72
N LEU A 115 -9.59 3.22 -1.88
CA LEU A 115 -9.85 4.63 -2.15
C LEU A 115 -11.35 4.83 -2.23
N VAL A 116 -11.89 5.65 -1.36
CA VAL A 116 -13.29 6.11 -1.42
C VAL A 116 -13.28 7.57 -1.84
N VAL A 117 -13.97 7.89 -2.93
CA VAL A 117 -14.06 9.27 -3.45
C VAL A 117 -15.35 9.89 -2.94
N ASP A 118 -15.27 11.12 -2.44
CA ASP A 118 -16.40 11.94 -1.96
C ASP A 118 -17.26 11.22 -0.90
N SER A 119 -16.64 10.37 -0.08
CA SER A 119 -17.34 9.52 0.90
C SER A 119 -18.50 8.70 0.32
N ASP A 120 -18.55 8.54 -1.00
CA ASP A 120 -19.57 7.71 -1.65
C ASP A 120 -19.10 6.25 -1.72
N PRO A 121 -19.76 5.32 -0.97
CA PRO A 121 -19.40 3.90 -1.03
C PRO A 121 -19.49 3.29 -2.42
N LYS A 122 -20.23 3.91 -3.36
CA LYS A 122 -20.31 3.47 -4.75
C LYS A 122 -19.06 3.83 -5.55
N GLN A 123 -18.26 4.78 -5.06
CA GLN A 123 -17.02 5.21 -5.66
C GLN A 123 -15.81 4.65 -4.87
N THR A 124 -15.88 3.37 -4.53
CA THR A 124 -14.83 2.66 -3.81
C THR A 124 -13.97 1.86 -4.80
N TYR A 125 -12.66 2.07 -4.74
CA TYR A 125 -11.67 1.42 -5.58
C TYR A 125 -10.72 0.61 -4.74
N VAL A 126 -10.52 -0.68 -5.08
CA VAL A 126 -9.54 -1.55 -4.43
C VAL A 126 -8.17 -1.34 -5.08
N LEU A 127 -7.20 -0.89 -4.32
CA LEU A 127 -5.91 -0.43 -4.82
C LEU A 127 -4.74 -1.40 -4.57
N ASN A 128 -4.97 -2.57 -3.97
CA ASN A 128 -3.91 -3.55 -3.67
C ASN A 128 -3.03 -3.88 -4.88
N ASN A 129 -3.62 -4.01 -6.07
CA ASN A 129 -2.90 -4.32 -7.31
C ASN A 129 -2.15 -3.12 -7.92
N TYR A 130 -2.37 -1.93 -7.40
CA TYR A 130 -1.74 -0.68 -7.85
C TYR A 130 -0.64 -0.20 -6.90
N PHE A 131 -0.43 -0.96 -5.81
CA PHE A 131 0.66 -0.71 -4.88
C PHE A 131 1.97 -1.30 -5.42
N ASN A 132 3.03 -0.51 -5.40
CA ASN A 132 4.38 -0.92 -5.71
C ASN A 132 5.29 -0.60 -4.53
N ALA A 133 5.92 -1.61 -3.95
CA ALA A 133 6.91 -1.40 -2.90
C ALA A 133 8.10 -0.62 -3.46
N LYS A 134 8.66 0.28 -2.65
CA LYS A 134 9.94 0.94 -2.98
C LYS A 134 11.04 -0.09 -3.09
N ASN A 135 12.03 0.20 -3.92
CA ASN A 135 13.18 -0.67 -4.10
C ASN A 135 13.84 -0.99 -2.75
N ASN A 136 14.16 -2.25 -2.52
CA ASN A 136 14.77 -2.77 -1.28
C ASN A 136 13.94 -2.50 0.00
N SER A 137 12.63 -2.29 -0.08
CA SER A 137 11.79 -1.98 1.08
C SER A 137 10.51 -2.79 1.13
N TYR A 138 10.14 -3.24 2.32
CA TYR A 138 8.80 -3.75 2.64
C TYR A 138 7.98 -2.75 3.47
N GLN A 139 8.63 -1.66 3.92
CA GLN A 139 8.05 -0.63 4.80
C GLN A 139 7.53 0.57 4.02
N ALA A 140 7.94 0.75 2.78
CA ALA A 140 7.57 1.89 1.97
C ALA A 140 7.11 1.46 0.58
N GLY A 141 6.16 2.16 0.05
CA GLY A 141 5.66 1.95 -1.31
C GLY A 141 4.79 3.09 -1.79
N GLN A 142 4.31 2.96 -3.00
CA GLN A 142 3.43 3.93 -3.62
C GLN A 142 2.28 3.22 -4.33
N VAL A 143 1.10 3.72 -4.13
CA VAL A 143 -0.05 3.45 -5.00
C VAL A 143 -0.02 4.44 -6.16
N SER A 144 -0.27 3.95 -7.36
CA SER A 144 -0.42 4.75 -8.58
C SER A 144 -1.63 4.25 -9.34
N TYR A 145 -2.69 5.05 -9.39
CA TYR A 145 -3.97 4.66 -9.96
C TYR A 145 -4.56 5.76 -10.85
N LYS A 146 -4.84 5.42 -12.11
CA LYS A 146 -5.54 6.31 -13.01
C LYS A 146 -7.04 6.21 -12.76
N MET A 147 -7.64 7.27 -12.25
CA MET A 147 -9.06 7.33 -11.94
C MET A 147 -9.90 7.35 -13.22
N ALA A 148 -11.15 6.90 -13.11
CA ALA A 148 -12.16 7.10 -14.15
C ALA A 148 -12.53 8.58 -14.25
N GLU A 149 -13.32 8.93 -15.26
CA GLU A 149 -13.87 10.27 -15.45
C GLU A 149 -14.57 10.78 -14.19
N GLN A 150 -14.15 11.92 -13.70
CA GLN A 150 -14.75 12.59 -12.57
C GLN A 150 -15.62 13.74 -13.09
N THR A 151 -16.93 13.68 -12.81
CA THR A 151 -17.91 14.64 -13.34
C THR A 151 -18.20 15.83 -12.44
N SER A 152 -17.59 15.88 -11.27
CA SER A 152 -17.74 16.97 -10.30
C SER A 152 -16.41 17.34 -9.68
N TYR A 153 -16.35 18.56 -9.08
CA TYR A 153 -15.22 18.95 -8.24
C TYR A 153 -15.00 17.86 -7.20
N ILE A 154 -13.84 17.23 -7.24
CA ILE A 154 -13.46 16.28 -6.21
C ILE A 154 -13.13 17.12 -4.98
N ASP A 155 -14.10 17.24 -4.07
CA ASP A 155 -13.83 17.75 -2.73
C ASP A 155 -13.21 16.60 -1.92
N VAL A 156 -11.97 16.34 -2.24
CA VAL A 156 -11.23 15.15 -1.83
C VAL A 156 -10.92 15.15 -0.32
N PHE A 157 -11.37 16.14 0.47
CA PHE A 157 -10.66 16.46 1.71
C PHE A 157 -11.48 16.50 3.02
N GLU A 158 -12.79 16.47 3.01
CA GLU A 158 -13.52 16.63 4.28
C GLU A 158 -13.98 15.36 4.99
N ASP A 159 -14.33 14.30 4.29
CA ASP A 159 -15.10 13.21 4.89
C ASP A 159 -14.30 11.95 5.34
N VAL A 160 -13.05 11.86 4.97
CA VAL A 160 -12.24 10.67 5.25
C VAL A 160 -11.77 10.57 6.68
N ALA A 161 -11.61 11.70 7.35
CA ALA A 161 -11.25 11.73 8.76
C ALA A 161 -12.30 11.05 9.65
N GLU A 162 -13.58 11.11 9.29
CA GLU A 162 -14.67 10.50 10.06
C GLU A 162 -14.67 8.98 9.97
N TYR A 163 -14.35 8.42 8.81
CA TYR A 163 -14.31 6.96 8.62
C TYR A 163 -13.12 6.31 9.33
N LEU A 164 -11.94 6.89 9.26
CA LEU A 164 -10.78 6.43 10.03
C LEU A 164 -11.00 6.54 11.54
N TYR A 165 -11.72 7.56 12.00
CA TYR A 165 -12.08 7.71 13.40
C TYR A 165 -12.97 6.58 13.91
N MET A 166 -13.88 6.06 13.09
CA MET A 166 -14.74 4.92 13.47
C MET A 166 -13.99 3.59 13.50
N GLN A 167 -13.02 3.39 12.60
CA GLN A 167 -12.21 2.16 12.54
C GLN A 167 -11.07 2.14 13.57
N TYR A 168 -10.46 3.32 13.86
CA TYR A 168 -9.29 3.44 14.73
C TYR A 168 -9.41 4.56 15.77
N PRO A 169 -10.41 4.50 16.68
CA PRO A 169 -10.74 5.62 17.58
C PRO A 169 -9.61 5.99 18.56
N LYS A 170 -8.63 5.11 18.77
CA LYS A 170 -7.50 5.35 19.69
C LYS A 170 -6.30 6.02 19.02
N THR A 171 -6.17 5.90 17.71
CA THR A 171 -5.02 6.45 16.95
C THR A 171 -5.25 7.91 16.57
N MET A 172 -6.50 8.31 16.39
CA MET A 172 -6.89 9.64 15.92
C MET A 172 -6.87 10.75 17.00
N THR A 173 -6.80 10.39 18.29
CA THR A 173 -6.74 11.38 19.38
C THR A 173 -5.42 12.18 19.39
N GLN A 174 -4.42 11.79 18.61
CA GLN A 174 -3.13 12.49 18.51
C GLN A 174 -2.96 13.27 17.21
N LEU A 175 -3.87 13.13 16.25
CA LEU A 175 -3.81 13.90 15.01
C LEU A 175 -4.31 15.32 15.25
N LYS A 176 -3.46 16.30 15.00
CA LYS A 176 -3.86 17.71 15.07
C LYS A 176 -4.90 18.02 13.98
N PRO A 177 -5.87 18.92 14.24
CA PRO A 177 -6.93 19.27 13.28
C PRO A 177 -6.44 19.67 11.88
N GLU A 178 -5.23 20.22 11.78
CA GLU A 178 -4.59 20.61 10.54
C GLU A 178 -4.20 19.42 9.62
N TYR A 179 -4.12 18.20 10.18
CA TYR A 179 -3.87 16.97 9.42
C TYR A 179 -5.17 16.26 9.00
N LEU A 180 -6.28 16.53 9.68
CA LEU A 180 -7.59 15.99 9.36
C LEU A 180 -8.13 16.46 8.00
N GLN A 181 -7.66 17.61 7.51
CA GLN A 181 -8.02 18.18 6.21
C GLN A 181 -7.28 17.55 5.02
N ARG A 182 -6.45 16.51 5.22
CA ARG A 182 -5.60 15.94 4.19
C ARG A 182 -5.63 14.40 4.13
N LEU A 183 -6.63 13.78 4.73
CA LEU A 183 -6.68 12.33 4.81
C LEU A 183 -7.70 11.73 3.85
N PHE A 184 -7.25 10.77 3.04
CA PHE A 184 -8.09 9.78 2.38
C PHE A 184 -8.06 8.48 3.17
N ALA A 185 -9.18 7.74 3.22
CA ALA A 185 -9.17 6.40 3.75
C ALA A 185 -8.57 5.44 2.73
N LEU A 186 -7.33 5.08 2.98
CA LEU A 186 -6.78 3.83 2.48
C LEU A 186 -6.94 2.81 3.60
N ILE A 187 -7.80 1.85 3.44
CA ILE A 187 -8.03 0.76 4.38
C ILE A 187 -7.54 -0.53 3.76
#